data_5c7769e68e5a34b7355fcb66d369e00a
#
_entry.id   5c7769e68e5a34b7355fcb66d369e00a
#
_cell.length_a   1.000
_cell.length_b   1.000
_cell.length_c   1.000
_cell.angle_alpha   90.00
_cell.angle_beta   90.00
_cell.angle_gamma   90.00
#
_symmetry.space_group_name_H-M   'P 1'
#
loop_
_entity.id
_entity.type
_entity.pdbx_description
1 polymer ?
#
loop_
_entity_poly.entity_id
_entity_poly.type
_entity_poly.pdbx_seq_one_letter_code
_entity_poly.pdbx_strand_id
1 'polypeptide(L)'
;MGVLGIDVGGTNIRVGLVEYGGLVRTESLKIKNDSSETEIIDDLNSLIGKFENEKIDGIGIGVPSLVDAEKGIIYDATNIPSWKKVHLKEILESKHNVPVFVNNDANCFVIGEKHFGKVKAYSNIVGLIVGTGLGAGLVLNDHLYVGKNCGAGEFGMMPFRDHNYEYYCSGQFFKNEYGMSGEEVAKKAELGDTTALKIFSQFGSNLGEAIKVIMLAVDPEIIILGGSVSKSYQFFKDNMWKSIRKFIYSKLSDNIKIEISEINHIAILGAAALYYDALEGNSTSTKVKIK
;
A
#
# COMPACT_ATOMS: atom_id res chain seq x y z
N MET A 1 -7.41 23.42 2.59
CA MET A 1 -6.32 22.63 3.20
C MET A 1 -5.68 21.85 2.08
N GLY A 2 -4.49 22.24 1.69
CA GLY A 2 -3.71 21.61 0.62
C GLY A 2 -2.62 20.69 1.20
N VAL A 3 -2.58 19.43 0.79
CA VAL A 3 -1.56 18.46 1.21
C VAL A 3 -0.87 17.91 -0.04
N LEU A 4 0.44 17.88 -0.04
CA LEU A 4 1.18 17.18 -1.08
C LEU A 4 1.27 15.69 -0.73
N GLY A 5 0.72 14.85 -1.60
CA GLY A 5 0.94 13.41 -1.60
C GLY A 5 2.06 13.05 -2.56
N ILE A 6 3.06 12.32 -2.08
CA ILE A 6 4.25 11.96 -2.84
C ILE A 6 4.41 10.44 -2.87
N ASP A 7 4.53 9.89 -4.06
CA ASP A 7 4.83 8.49 -4.30
C ASP A 7 6.23 8.38 -4.91
N VAL A 8 7.18 7.84 -4.15
CA VAL A 8 8.56 7.61 -4.59
C VAL A 8 8.72 6.16 -4.96
N GLY A 9 8.71 5.87 -6.26
CA GLY A 9 9.01 4.53 -6.79
C GLY A 9 10.44 4.43 -7.30
N GLY A 10 10.88 3.23 -7.64
CA GLY A 10 12.24 3.00 -8.16
C GLY A 10 12.53 3.63 -9.53
N THR A 11 11.52 4.06 -10.28
CA THR A 11 11.66 4.62 -11.62
C THR A 11 11.07 6.02 -11.77
N ASN A 12 10.15 6.41 -10.91
CA ASN A 12 9.45 7.70 -10.98
C ASN A 12 9.18 8.23 -9.57
N ILE A 13 9.26 9.55 -9.43
CA ILE A 13 8.66 10.31 -8.34
C ILE A 13 7.37 10.94 -8.88
N ARG A 14 6.28 10.83 -8.14
CA ARG A 14 5.02 11.49 -8.45
C ARG A 14 4.58 12.33 -7.26
N VAL A 15 4.25 13.60 -7.51
CA VAL A 15 3.76 14.55 -6.50
C VAL A 15 2.38 15.01 -6.93
N GLY A 16 1.44 15.04 -6.01
CA GLY A 16 0.10 15.55 -6.28
C GLY A 16 -0.40 16.45 -5.16
N LEU A 17 -1.04 17.55 -5.54
CA LEU A 17 -1.79 18.40 -4.63
C LEU A 17 -3.15 17.78 -4.37
N VAL A 18 -3.45 17.53 -3.11
CA VAL A 18 -4.72 16.97 -2.64
C VAL A 18 -5.46 18.02 -1.81
N GLU A 19 -6.65 18.38 -2.24
CA GLU A 19 -7.54 19.34 -1.56
C GLU A 19 -8.95 18.80 -1.47
N TYR A 20 -9.66 19.09 -0.37
CA TYR A 20 -11.09 18.76 -0.19
C TYR A 20 -11.45 17.30 -0.53
N GLY A 21 -10.53 16.39 -0.29
CA GLY A 21 -10.73 14.94 -0.51
C GLY A 21 -10.49 14.48 -1.94
N GLY A 22 -9.84 15.27 -2.77
CA GLY A 22 -9.54 14.92 -4.15
C GLY A 22 -8.17 15.39 -4.64
N LEU A 23 -7.70 14.75 -5.70
CA LEU A 23 -6.46 15.11 -6.39
C LEU A 23 -6.73 16.28 -7.36
N VAL A 24 -6.01 17.39 -7.16
CA VAL A 24 -6.18 18.62 -7.96
C VAL A 24 -5.21 18.64 -9.16
N ARG A 25 -3.93 18.40 -8.90
CA ARG A 25 -2.85 18.48 -9.91
C ARG A 25 -1.75 17.49 -9.57
N THR A 26 -1.09 16.94 -10.60
CA THR A 26 0.05 16.06 -10.44
C THR A 26 1.24 16.52 -11.27
N GLU A 27 2.42 16.26 -10.74
CA GLU A 27 3.70 16.39 -11.43
C GLU A 27 4.49 15.10 -11.27
N SER A 28 5.35 14.79 -12.22
CA SER A 28 6.17 13.58 -12.13
C SER A 28 7.55 13.77 -12.76
N LEU A 29 8.50 12.99 -12.27
CA LEU A 29 9.88 12.96 -12.79
C LEU A 29 10.39 11.52 -12.76
N LYS A 30 11.16 11.15 -13.78
CA LYS A 30 11.83 9.85 -13.84
C LYS A 30 13.12 9.86 -13.04
N ILE A 31 13.29 8.88 -12.17
CA ILE A 31 14.57 8.61 -11.49
C ILE A 31 15.47 7.82 -12.44
N LYS A 32 16.74 8.21 -12.53
CA LYS A 32 17.75 7.40 -13.20
C LYS A 32 18.23 6.30 -12.25
N ASN A 33 18.49 5.13 -12.76
CA ASN A 33 18.87 3.96 -11.94
C ASN A 33 20.16 4.16 -11.13
N ASP A 34 21.04 5.05 -11.58
CA ASP A 34 22.35 5.37 -10.98
C ASP A 34 22.36 6.68 -10.19
N SER A 35 21.19 7.32 -10.00
CA SER A 35 21.10 8.56 -9.23
C SER A 35 21.56 8.37 -7.80
N SER A 36 22.39 9.29 -7.34
CA SER A 36 22.80 9.39 -5.94
C SER A 36 21.63 9.78 -5.03
N GLU A 37 21.79 9.57 -3.73
CA GLU A 37 20.83 10.03 -2.73
C GLU A 37 20.52 11.52 -2.87
N THR A 38 21.55 12.35 -3.03
CA THR A 38 21.42 13.81 -3.15
C THR A 38 20.65 14.19 -4.40
N GLU A 39 20.95 13.59 -5.56
CA GLU A 39 20.22 13.88 -6.81
C GLU A 39 18.74 13.57 -6.69
N ILE A 40 18.36 12.45 -6.06
CA ILE A 40 16.95 12.08 -5.87
C ILE A 40 16.26 13.07 -4.91
N ILE A 41 16.94 13.51 -3.85
CA ILE A 41 16.41 14.51 -2.93
C ILE A 41 16.25 15.87 -3.64
N ASP A 42 17.18 16.26 -4.51
CA ASP A 42 17.10 17.50 -5.29
C ASP A 42 15.95 17.43 -6.32
N ASP A 43 15.79 16.31 -6.99
CA ASP A 43 14.67 16.05 -7.89
C ASP A 43 13.32 16.15 -7.16
N LEU A 44 13.23 15.56 -5.97
CA LEU A 44 12.05 15.63 -5.11
C LEU A 44 11.74 17.07 -4.70
N ASN A 45 12.75 17.80 -4.25
CA ASN A 45 12.62 19.22 -3.91
C ASN A 45 12.19 20.08 -5.11
N SER A 46 12.74 19.81 -6.30
CA SER A 46 12.36 20.48 -7.54
C SER A 46 10.88 20.24 -7.89
N LEU A 47 10.39 19.01 -7.70
CA LEU A 47 8.98 18.69 -7.90
C LEU A 47 8.06 19.39 -6.89
N ILE A 48 8.43 19.42 -5.61
CA ILE A 48 7.68 20.12 -4.56
C ILE A 48 7.65 21.62 -4.87
N GLY A 49 8.76 22.21 -5.33
CA GLY A 49 8.85 23.63 -5.72
C GLY A 49 7.88 24.06 -6.81
N LYS A 50 7.39 23.13 -7.65
CA LYS A 50 6.35 23.45 -8.64
C LYS A 50 5.00 23.82 -8.02
N PHE A 51 4.82 23.58 -6.71
CA PHE A 51 3.62 23.90 -5.94
C PHE A 51 3.84 25.09 -4.99
N GLU A 52 4.92 25.87 -5.12
CA GLU A 52 5.28 26.98 -4.21
C GLU A 52 4.21 28.07 -4.13
N ASN A 53 3.39 28.24 -5.19
CA ASN A 53 2.29 29.20 -5.22
C ASN A 53 1.01 28.71 -4.55
N GLU A 54 0.99 27.44 -4.09
CA GLU A 54 -0.13 26.82 -3.43
C GLU A 54 0.04 26.89 -1.90
N LYS A 55 -1.06 26.98 -1.18
CA LYS A 55 -1.01 26.87 0.28
C LYS A 55 -0.90 25.41 0.69
N ILE A 56 0.31 24.99 1.07
CA ILE A 56 0.60 23.63 1.52
C ILE A 56 0.60 23.59 3.06
N ASP A 57 -0.26 22.75 3.62
CA ASP A 57 -0.39 22.55 5.07
C ASP A 57 0.48 21.37 5.57
N GLY A 58 0.88 20.47 4.67
CA GLY A 58 1.74 19.32 5.00
C GLY A 58 2.09 18.45 3.79
N ILE A 59 3.03 17.52 3.99
CA ILE A 59 3.51 16.59 2.97
C ILE A 59 3.41 15.16 3.51
N GLY A 60 2.80 14.27 2.75
CA GLY A 60 2.82 12.83 2.99
C GLY A 60 3.61 12.11 1.89
N ILE A 61 4.39 11.10 2.25
CA ILE A 61 5.31 10.41 1.33
C ILE A 61 5.17 8.90 1.49
N GLY A 62 4.91 8.20 0.39
CA GLY A 62 4.96 6.75 0.27
C GLY A 62 6.26 6.30 -0.40
N VAL A 63 6.93 5.30 0.17
CA VAL A 63 8.16 4.70 -0.38
C VAL A 63 8.11 3.17 -0.29
N PRO A 64 8.67 2.42 -1.26
CA PRO A 64 8.74 0.97 -1.21
C PRO A 64 9.89 0.50 -0.30
N SER A 65 9.73 0.61 1.01
CA SER A 65 10.81 0.39 1.97
C SER A 65 10.29 0.18 3.39
N LEU A 66 11.15 -0.33 4.26
CA LEU A 66 10.95 -0.24 5.70
C LEU A 66 11.19 1.21 6.16
N VAL A 67 10.24 1.77 6.88
CA VAL A 67 10.27 3.17 7.32
C VAL A 67 10.08 3.25 8.83
N ASP A 68 10.97 3.96 9.54
CA ASP A 68 10.68 4.47 10.89
C ASP A 68 9.69 5.64 10.73
N ALA A 69 8.40 5.36 10.85
CA ALA A 69 7.35 6.34 10.58
C ALA A 69 7.35 7.52 11.56
N GLU A 70 7.82 7.33 12.79
CA GLU A 70 7.93 8.40 13.80
C GLU A 70 9.02 9.41 13.40
N LYS A 71 10.19 8.91 13.00
CA LYS A 71 11.34 9.74 12.62
C LYS A 71 11.39 10.07 11.15
N GLY A 72 10.58 9.40 10.31
CA GLY A 72 10.60 9.53 8.86
C GLY A 72 11.93 9.10 8.24
N ILE A 73 12.54 8.04 8.80
CA ILE A 73 13.81 7.48 8.30
C ILE A 73 13.50 6.26 7.42
N ILE A 74 14.05 6.27 6.22
CA ILE A 74 13.93 5.19 5.26
C ILE A 74 15.15 4.28 5.39
N TYR A 75 14.92 2.96 5.37
CA TYR A 75 15.99 1.95 5.40
C TYR A 75 15.94 1.06 4.17
N ASP A 76 17.07 0.91 3.46
CA ASP A 76 17.25 -0.01 2.32
C ASP A 76 16.09 0.03 1.31
N ALA A 77 15.84 1.20 0.70
CA ALA A 77 14.72 1.38 -0.21
C ALA A 77 14.78 0.41 -1.39
N THR A 78 13.72 -0.38 -1.57
CA THR A 78 13.61 -1.33 -2.66
C THR A 78 13.60 -0.57 -3.99
N ASN A 79 14.44 -0.98 -4.92
CA ASN A 79 14.60 -0.35 -6.24
C ASN A 79 15.19 1.08 -6.24
N ILE A 80 15.73 1.56 -5.11
CA ILE A 80 16.49 2.82 -5.01
C ILE A 80 17.81 2.51 -4.28
N PRO A 81 18.83 1.94 -4.96
CA PRO A 81 20.02 1.41 -4.31
C PRO A 81 20.84 2.43 -3.51
N SER A 82 20.76 3.71 -3.86
CA SER A 82 21.43 4.81 -3.16
C SER A 82 20.78 5.15 -1.81
N TRP A 83 19.51 4.77 -1.59
CA TRP A 83 18.78 5.07 -0.35
C TRP A 83 18.95 3.94 0.68
N LYS A 84 20.09 3.95 1.39
CA LYS A 84 20.39 2.96 2.45
C LYS A 84 19.84 3.37 3.81
N LYS A 85 20.02 4.65 4.19
CA LYS A 85 19.47 5.24 5.40
C LYS A 85 19.28 6.72 5.18
N VAL A 86 18.05 7.15 4.91
CA VAL A 86 17.72 8.54 4.55
C VAL A 86 16.81 9.16 5.59
N HIS A 87 17.21 10.27 6.17
CA HIS A 87 16.40 11.06 7.12
C HIS A 87 15.45 12.01 6.38
N LEU A 88 14.56 11.44 5.56
CA LEU A 88 13.80 12.19 4.58
C LEU A 88 12.88 13.23 5.22
N LYS A 89 12.22 12.91 6.34
CA LYS A 89 11.36 13.83 7.08
C LYS A 89 12.13 15.10 7.49
N GLU A 90 13.26 14.95 8.17
CA GLU A 90 14.08 16.04 8.66
C GLU A 90 14.57 16.94 7.52
N ILE A 91 15.03 16.33 6.42
CA ILE A 91 15.51 17.04 5.23
C ILE A 91 14.40 17.93 4.63
N LEU A 92 13.20 17.38 4.47
CA LEU A 92 12.09 18.10 3.83
C LEU A 92 11.42 19.11 4.77
N GLU A 93 11.27 18.80 6.06
CA GLU A 93 10.73 19.74 7.06
C GLU A 93 11.62 20.98 7.20
N SER A 94 12.95 20.78 7.20
CA SER A 94 13.91 21.91 7.28
C SER A 94 13.87 22.80 6.04
N LYS A 95 13.55 22.27 4.87
CA LYS A 95 13.52 23.01 3.61
C LYS A 95 12.17 23.68 3.33
N HIS A 96 11.07 22.98 3.60
CA HIS A 96 9.74 23.44 3.21
C HIS A 96 8.93 24.03 4.36
N ASN A 97 9.40 23.89 5.62
CA ASN A 97 8.76 24.42 6.83
C ASN A 97 7.29 24.01 6.99
N VAL A 98 6.97 22.80 6.62
CA VAL A 98 5.65 22.14 6.83
C VAL A 98 5.84 20.74 7.39
N PRO A 99 4.87 20.18 8.15
CA PRO A 99 4.95 18.82 8.65
C PRO A 99 5.11 17.79 7.53
N VAL A 100 6.00 16.79 7.73
CA VAL A 100 6.25 15.72 6.76
C VAL A 100 5.99 14.36 7.41
N PHE A 101 5.23 13.50 6.73
CA PHE A 101 4.91 12.14 7.15
C PHE A 101 5.41 11.16 6.09
N VAL A 102 6.22 10.20 6.51
CA VAL A 102 6.82 9.18 5.61
C VAL A 102 6.36 7.80 6.05
N ASN A 103 5.90 6.99 5.10
CA ASN A 103 5.52 5.61 5.37
C ASN A 103 5.76 4.71 4.15
N ASN A 104 5.59 3.39 4.33
CA ASN A 104 5.67 2.49 3.19
C ASN A 104 4.43 2.59 2.28
N ASP A 105 4.54 2.08 1.07
CA ASP A 105 3.50 2.12 0.04
C ASP A 105 2.23 1.35 0.43
N ALA A 106 2.35 0.21 1.13
CA ALA A 106 1.19 -0.56 1.56
C ALA A 106 0.40 0.15 2.68
N ASN A 107 1.09 0.82 3.60
CA ASN A 107 0.46 1.67 4.61
C ASN A 107 -0.21 2.90 3.97
N CYS A 108 0.43 3.53 2.99
CA CYS A 108 -0.19 4.60 2.20
C CYS A 108 -1.44 4.10 1.48
N PHE A 109 -1.39 2.91 0.88
CA PHE A 109 -2.54 2.32 0.20
C PHE A 109 -3.75 2.18 1.14
N VAL A 110 -3.59 1.51 2.29
CA VAL A 110 -4.72 1.23 3.19
C VAL A 110 -5.29 2.52 3.79
N ILE A 111 -4.43 3.47 4.20
CA ILE A 111 -4.93 4.73 4.78
C ILE A 111 -5.56 5.62 3.71
N GLY A 112 -5.09 5.55 2.47
CA GLY A 112 -5.73 6.18 1.32
C GLY A 112 -7.14 5.63 1.05
N GLU A 113 -7.31 4.32 1.10
CA GLU A 113 -8.62 3.67 0.98
C GLU A 113 -9.55 4.03 2.15
N LYS A 114 -9.01 4.19 3.36
CA LYS A 114 -9.77 4.65 4.54
C LYS A 114 -10.27 6.08 4.36
N HIS A 115 -9.45 7.01 3.86
CA HIS A 115 -9.83 8.42 3.74
C HIS A 115 -10.56 8.76 2.44
N PHE A 116 -10.21 8.12 1.33
CA PHE A 116 -10.74 8.48 0.00
C PHE A 116 -11.57 7.38 -0.65
N GLY A 117 -11.44 6.12 -0.19
CA GLY A 117 -12.07 4.96 -0.79
C GLY A 117 -13.45 4.63 -0.25
N LYS A 118 -13.90 3.44 -0.64
CA LYS A 118 -15.20 2.89 -0.24
C LYS A 118 -15.20 2.22 1.14
N VAL A 119 -14.05 2.17 1.81
CA VAL A 119 -13.91 1.51 3.11
C VAL A 119 -13.93 2.46 4.31
N LYS A 120 -14.30 3.72 4.11
CA LYS A 120 -14.33 4.78 5.13
C LYS A 120 -15.13 4.43 6.41
N ALA A 121 -16.19 3.64 6.26
CA ALA A 121 -17.09 3.29 7.37
C ALA A 121 -16.56 2.16 8.28
N TYR A 122 -15.46 1.50 7.91
CA TYR A 122 -14.88 0.39 8.65
C TYR A 122 -13.73 0.87 9.53
N SER A 123 -13.66 0.36 10.76
CA SER A 123 -12.62 0.73 11.73
C SER A 123 -11.41 -0.20 11.70
N ASN A 124 -11.59 -1.44 11.23
CA ASN A 124 -10.53 -2.44 11.16
C ASN A 124 -10.41 -2.96 9.71
N ILE A 125 -9.40 -2.47 9.01
CA ILE A 125 -9.22 -2.68 7.58
C ILE A 125 -7.84 -3.28 7.33
N VAL A 126 -7.75 -4.26 6.42
CA VAL A 126 -6.48 -4.69 5.83
C VAL A 126 -6.46 -4.28 4.36
N GLY A 127 -5.51 -3.45 4.00
CA GLY A 127 -5.19 -3.17 2.60
C GLY A 127 -4.14 -4.18 2.12
N LEU A 128 -4.47 -5.00 1.14
CA LEU A 128 -3.59 -6.03 0.60
C LEU A 128 -3.23 -5.70 -0.83
N ILE A 129 -1.97 -5.34 -1.07
CA ILE A 129 -1.46 -5.03 -2.41
C ILE A 129 -0.92 -6.29 -3.05
N VAL A 130 -1.60 -6.75 -4.10
CA VAL A 130 -1.22 -7.93 -4.90
C VAL A 130 -0.66 -7.43 -6.23
N GLY A 131 0.65 -7.26 -6.26
CA GLY A 131 1.39 -6.74 -7.42
C GLY A 131 2.62 -7.60 -7.74
N THR A 132 3.77 -6.97 -7.95
CA THR A 132 5.07 -7.69 -8.08
C THR A 132 5.37 -8.49 -6.82
N GLY A 133 5.09 -7.91 -5.64
CA GLY A 133 5.13 -8.53 -4.33
C GLY A 133 3.74 -8.61 -3.68
N LEU A 134 3.70 -9.01 -2.42
CA LEU A 134 2.53 -9.07 -1.56
C LEU A 134 2.75 -8.19 -0.33
N GLY A 135 2.28 -6.97 -0.37
CA GLY A 135 2.34 -6.03 0.75
C GLY A 135 0.99 -5.87 1.45
N ALA A 136 1.00 -5.58 2.74
CA ALA A 136 -0.22 -5.22 3.45
C ALA A 136 -0.02 -4.05 4.41
N GLY A 137 -1.05 -3.20 4.51
CA GLY A 137 -1.16 -2.17 5.53
C GLY A 137 -2.38 -2.42 6.42
N LEU A 138 -2.33 -1.95 7.64
CA LEU A 138 -3.35 -2.18 8.66
C LEU A 138 -3.94 -0.86 9.16
N VAL A 139 -5.25 -0.75 9.16
CA VAL A 139 -5.98 0.26 9.94
C VAL A 139 -6.69 -0.49 11.07
N LEU A 140 -6.42 -0.11 12.31
CA LEU A 140 -7.02 -0.70 13.50
C LEU A 140 -7.62 0.41 14.36
N ASN A 141 -8.89 0.27 14.72
CA ASN A 141 -9.63 1.30 15.48
C ASN A 141 -9.55 2.68 14.82
N ASP A 142 -9.79 2.73 13.53
CA ASP A 142 -9.80 3.91 12.66
C ASP A 142 -8.43 4.52 12.32
N HIS A 143 -7.32 4.06 12.91
CA HIS A 143 -5.99 4.62 12.72
C HIS A 143 -5.01 3.64 12.08
N LEU A 144 -4.06 4.17 11.32
CA LEU A 144 -2.99 3.39 10.73
C LEU A 144 -2.13 2.72 11.81
N TYR A 145 -1.96 1.40 11.71
CA TYR A 145 -1.15 0.61 12.64
C TYR A 145 0.12 0.10 11.94
N VAL A 146 1.24 0.67 12.30
CA VAL A 146 2.54 0.34 11.70
C VAL A 146 3.38 -0.64 12.55
N GLY A 147 2.94 -0.93 13.78
CA GLY A 147 3.72 -1.70 14.74
C GLY A 147 4.88 -0.89 15.35
N LYS A 148 5.59 -1.48 16.31
CA LYS A 148 6.69 -0.79 17.03
C LYS A 148 7.90 -0.51 16.11
N ASN A 149 8.18 -1.43 15.19
CA ASN A 149 9.34 -1.37 14.30
C ASN A 149 8.91 -1.22 12.83
N CYS A 150 7.71 -0.71 12.58
CA CYS A 150 7.14 -0.49 11.24
C CYS A 150 7.05 -1.75 10.36
N GLY A 151 7.00 -2.94 10.99
CA GLY A 151 6.88 -4.24 10.30
C GLY A 151 5.49 -4.87 10.42
N ALA A 152 4.46 -4.13 10.87
CA ALA A 152 3.10 -4.65 10.87
C ALA A 152 2.59 -4.82 9.44
N GLY A 153 1.93 -5.96 9.17
CA GLY A 153 1.41 -6.22 7.82
C GLY A 153 2.33 -7.04 6.91
N GLU A 154 3.53 -7.40 7.33
CA GLU A 154 4.48 -8.20 6.53
C GLU A 154 4.03 -9.67 6.33
N PHE A 155 2.75 -9.90 6.05
CA PHE A 155 2.17 -11.24 5.83
C PHE A 155 2.78 -11.97 4.64
N GLY A 156 3.26 -11.23 3.63
CA GLY A 156 3.93 -11.80 2.48
C GLY A 156 5.16 -12.62 2.84
N MET A 157 5.86 -12.25 3.90
CA MET A 157 7.09 -12.91 4.36
C MET A 157 6.83 -14.16 5.21
N MET A 158 5.59 -14.43 5.61
CA MET A 158 5.28 -15.62 6.41
C MET A 158 5.48 -16.90 5.59
N PRO A 159 6.09 -17.95 6.19
CA PRO A 159 6.34 -19.21 5.49
C PRO A 159 5.05 -19.84 4.97
N PHE A 160 5.08 -20.30 3.73
CA PHE A 160 3.99 -21.04 3.12
C PHE A 160 4.54 -22.05 2.11
N ARG A 161 4.24 -23.34 2.28
CA ARG A 161 4.82 -24.47 1.54
C ARG A 161 6.36 -24.39 1.57
N ASP A 162 7.00 -24.45 0.41
CA ASP A 162 8.47 -24.43 0.28
C ASP A 162 9.09 -23.03 0.28
N HIS A 163 8.24 -21.97 0.28
CA HIS A 163 8.64 -20.57 0.23
C HIS A 163 7.87 -19.71 1.25
N ASN A 164 7.25 -18.62 0.81
CA ASN A 164 6.43 -17.71 1.60
C ASN A 164 5.15 -17.34 0.84
N TYR A 165 4.25 -16.58 1.49
CA TYR A 165 3.02 -16.14 0.84
C TYR A 165 3.28 -15.21 -0.35
N GLU A 166 4.29 -14.36 -0.31
CA GLU A 166 4.62 -13.48 -1.44
C GLU A 166 4.91 -14.27 -2.71
N TYR A 167 5.71 -15.34 -2.59
CA TYR A 167 6.03 -16.21 -3.73
C TYR A 167 4.78 -16.76 -4.41
N TYR A 168 3.78 -17.21 -3.63
CA TYR A 168 2.58 -17.89 -4.14
C TYR A 168 1.38 -16.99 -4.35
N CYS A 169 1.37 -15.75 -3.81
CA CYS A 169 0.22 -14.86 -3.80
C CYS A 169 0.53 -13.48 -4.43
N SER A 170 1.58 -13.39 -5.24
CA SER A 170 1.92 -12.18 -5.98
C SER A 170 2.20 -12.48 -7.46
N GLY A 171 2.65 -11.48 -8.19
CA GLY A 171 3.13 -11.64 -9.58
C GLY A 171 4.27 -12.64 -9.72
N GLN A 172 5.03 -12.88 -8.65
CA GLN A 172 6.10 -13.88 -8.63
C GLN A 172 5.58 -15.29 -8.92
N PHE A 173 4.40 -15.65 -8.44
CA PHE A 173 3.78 -16.95 -8.69
C PHE A 173 3.71 -17.29 -10.19
N PHE A 174 3.23 -16.37 -10.98
CA PHE A 174 3.08 -16.58 -12.43
C PHE A 174 4.44 -16.75 -13.11
N LYS A 175 5.41 -15.93 -12.72
CA LYS A 175 6.76 -15.95 -13.29
C LYS A 175 7.53 -17.20 -12.90
N ASN A 176 7.51 -17.54 -11.60
CA ASN A 176 8.36 -18.61 -11.05
C ASN A 176 7.80 -20.00 -11.36
N GLU A 177 6.47 -20.19 -11.28
CA GLU A 177 5.84 -21.49 -11.51
C GLU A 177 5.54 -21.76 -12.99
N TYR A 178 5.33 -20.70 -13.80
CA TYR A 178 4.85 -20.86 -15.18
C TYR A 178 5.68 -20.11 -16.24
N GLY A 179 6.69 -19.34 -15.86
CA GLY A 179 7.54 -18.57 -16.77
C GLY A 179 6.81 -17.43 -17.50
N MET A 180 5.62 -17.04 -17.04
CA MET A 180 4.77 -16.00 -17.64
C MET A 180 4.52 -14.87 -16.65
N SER A 181 4.28 -13.66 -17.16
CA SER A 181 3.78 -12.58 -16.31
C SER A 181 2.29 -12.76 -15.99
N GLY A 182 1.83 -12.20 -14.87
CA GLY A 182 0.40 -12.21 -14.54
C GLY A 182 -0.47 -11.55 -15.61
N GLU A 183 0.06 -10.54 -16.32
CA GLU A 183 -0.63 -9.89 -17.45
C GLU A 183 -0.79 -10.83 -18.66
N GLU A 184 0.25 -11.59 -19.00
CA GLU A 184 0.17 -12.58 -20.10
C GLU A 184 -0.86 -13.67 -19.79
N VAL A 185 -0.86 -14.17 -18.54
CA VAL A 185 -1.86 -15.15 -18.11
C VAL A 185 -3.27 -14.56 -18.13
N ALA A 186 -3.44 -13.30 -17.72
CA ALA A 186 -4.73 -12.61 -17.75
C ALA A 186 -5.27 -12.48 -19.19
N LYS A 187 -4.45 -12.04 -20.14
CA LYS A 187 -4.83 -11.95 -21.56
C LYS A 187 -5.28 -13.30 -22.12
N LYS A 188 -4.59 -14.40 -21.77
CA LYS A 188 -5.00 -15.76 -22.17
C LYS A 188 -6.32 -16.18 -21.50
N ALA A 189 -6.50 -15.86 -20.21
CA ALA A 189 -7.72 -16.17 -19.48
C ALA A 189 -8.95 -15.42 -20.06
N GLU A 190 -8.78 -14.17 -20.51
CA GLU A 190 -9.81 -13.39 -21.21
C GLU A 190 -10.26 -14.05 -22.51
N LEU A 191 -9.36 -14.76 -23.18
CA LEU A 191 -9.66 -15.53 -24.40
C LEU A 191 -10.22 -16.93 -24.10
N GLY A 192 -10.44 -17.28 -22.82
CA GLY A 192 -10.98 -18.56 -22.40
C GLY A 192 -9.96 -19.71 -22.37
N ASP A 193 -8.64 -19.42 -22.37
CA ASP A 193 -7.60 -20.45 -22.27
C ASP A 193 -7.74 -21.22 -20.96
N THR A 194 -7.98 -22.52 -21.06
CA THR A 194 -8.24 -23.40 -19.91
C THR A 194 -7.04 -23.55 -18.99
N THR A 195 -5.81 -23.44 -19.52
CA THR A 195 -4.58 -23.49 -18.71
C THR A 195 -4.44 -22.22 -17.89
N ALA A 196 -4.64 -21.05 -18.49
CA ALA A 196 -4.60 -19.76 -17.80
C ALA A 196 -5.67 -19.67 -16.70
N LEU A 197 -6.88 -20.16 -16.97
CA LEU A 197 -7.94 -20.23 -15.95
C LEU A 197 -7.57 -21.17 -14.79
N LYS A 198 -6.90 -22.31 -15.05
CA LYS A 198 -6.40 -23.20 -14.00
C LYS A 198 -5.30 -22.53 -13.16
N ILE A 199 -4.39 -21.77 -13.79
CA ILE A 199 -3.35 -21.00 -13.10
C ILE A 199 -3.99 -19.99 -12.12
N PHE A 200 -4.97 -19.21 -12.59
CA PHE A 200 -5.70 -18.29 -11.70
C PHE A 200 -6.51 -19.01 -10.61
N SER A 201 -7.05 -20.17 -10.90
CA SER A 201 -7.73 -21.00 -9.88
C SER A 201 -6.78 -21.40 -8.75
N GLN A 202 -5.55 -21.81 -9.08
CA GLN A 202 -4.51 -22.12 -8.09
C GLN A 202 -4.05 -20.89 -7.32
N PHE A 203 -3.80 -19.78 -8.03
CA PHE A 203 -3.49 -18.49 -7.43
C PHE A 203 -4.55 -18.06 -6.41
N GLY A 204 -5.83 -18.13 -6.78
CA GLY A 204 -6.94 -17.80 -5.88
C GLY A 204 -6.98 -18.70 -4.64
N SER A 205 -6.72 -19.99 -4.79
CA SER A 205 -6.64 -20.90 -3.65
C SER A 205 -5.51 -20.53 -2.69
N ASN A 206 -4.32 -20.15 -3.22
CA ASN A 206 -3.18 -19.71 -2.42
C ASN A 206 -3.49 -18.39 -1.68
N LEU A 207 -4.06 -17.41 -2.39
CA LEU A 207 -4.44 -16.12 -1.80
C LEU A 207 -5.49 -16.30 -0.70
N GLY A 208 -6.44 -17.24 -0.87
CA GLY A 208 -7.39 -17.59 0.16
C GLY A 208 -6.74 -18.16 1.43
N GLU A 209 -5.63 -18.91 1.30
CA GLU A 209 -4.85 -19.38 2.47
C GLU A 209 -4.18 -18.19 3.19
N ALA A 210 -3.58 -17.25 2.45
CA ALA A 210 -3.01 -16.02 3.04
C ALA A 210 -4.07 -15.20 3.78
N ILE A 211 -5.25 -15.03 3.18
CA ILE A 211 -6.38 -14.30 3.81
C ILE A 211 -6.81 -14.98 5.11
N LYS A 212 -6.86 -16.30 5.18
CA LYS A 212 -7.19 -17.02 6.44
C LYS A 212 -6.18 -16.71 7.56
N VAL A 213 -4.90 -16.58 7.24
CA VAL A 213 -3.87 -16.17 8.21
C VAL A 213 -4.09 -14.73 8.67
N ILE A 214 -4.42 -13.82 7.75
CA ILE A 214 -4.77 -12.43 8.08
C ILE A 214 -5.97 -12.39 9.02
N MET A 215 -7.02 -13.17 8.72
CA MET A 215 -8.22 -13.28 9.58
C MET A 215 -7.88 -13.79 10.99
N LEU A 216 -6.97 -14.77 11.12
CA LEU A 216 -6.52 -15.25 12.43
C LEU A 216 -5.70 -14.22 13.22
N ALA A 217 -4.91 -13.41 12.53
CA ALA A 217 -3.99 -12.48 13.16
C ALA A 217 -4.64 -11.14 13.55
N VAL A 218 -5.59 -10.66 12.76
CA VAL A 218 -6.10 -9.28 12.83
C VAL A 218 -7.63 -9.23 13.01
N ASP A 219 -8.37 -10.25 12.52
CA ASP A 219 -9.85 -10.28 12.49
C ASP A 219 -10.45 -8.98 11.91
N PRO A 220 -10.12 -8.61 10.67
CA PRO A 220 -10.56 -7.36 10.08
C PRO A 220 -12.04 -7.40 9.67
N GLU A 221 -12.71 -6.25 9.63
CA GLU A 221 -14.07 -6.12 9.09
C GLU A 221 -14.09 -6.26 7.56
N ILE A 222 -13.00 -5.81 6.91
CA ILE A 222 -12.87 -5.79 5.44
C ILE A 222 -11.40 -5.92 5.02
N ILE A 223 -11.19 -6.61 3.90
CA ILE A 223 -9.92 -6.61 3.17
C ILE A 223 -10.14 -5.89 1.85
N ILE A 224 -9.34 -4.86 1.57
CA ILE A 224 -9.35 -4.16 0.28
C ILE A 224 -8.14 -4.61 -0.53
N LEU A 225 -8.38 -5.19 -1.72
CA LEU A 225 -7.34 -5.68 -2.61
C LEU A 225 -6.92 -4.59 -3.59
N GLY A 226 -5.64 -4.31 -3.67
CA GLY A 226 -5.02 -3.41 -4.65
C GLY A 226 -3.93 -4.12 -5.45
N GLY A 227 -3.22 -3.35 -6.28
CA GLY A 227 -2.11 -3.84 -7.10
C GLY A 227 -2.55 -4.36 -8.47
N SER A 228 -1.56 -4.70 -9.32
CA SER A 228 -1.82 -5.05 -10.72
C SER A 228 -2.57 -6.37 -10.90
N VAL A 229 -2.29 -7.37 -10.03
CA VAL A 229 -2.92 -8.70 -10.12
C VAL A 229 -4.39 -8.65 -9.68
N SER A 230 -4.77 -7.73 -8.78
CA SER A 230 -6.15 -7.58 -8.33
C SER A 230 -7.13 -7.27 -9.46
N LYS A 231 -6.65 -6.65 -10.55
CA LYS A 231 -7.45 -6.40 -11.78
C LYS A 231 -7.98 -7.69 -12.42
N SER A 232 -7.33 -8.81 -12.16
CA SER A 232 -7.74 -10.14 -12.64
C SER A 232 -8.67 -10.87 -11.66
N TYR A 233 -9.26 -10.19 -10.69
CA TYR A 233 -10.09 -10.74 -9.61
C TYR A 233 -11.14 -11.72 -10.09
N GLN A 234 -11.80 -11.43 -11.20
CA GLN A 234 -12.84 -12.27 -11.80
C GLN A 234 -12.38 -13.71 -12.07
N PHE A 235 -11.08 -13.93 -12.35
CA PHE A 235 -10.55 -15.25 -12.68
C PHE A 235 -10.14 -16.08 -11.46
N PHE A 236 -9.89 -15.44 -10.32
CA PHE A 236 -9.42 -16.15 -9.13
C PHE A 236 -10.37 -16.09 -7.92
N LYS A 237 -11.36 -15.19 -7.92
CA LYS A 237 -12.25 -14.96 -6.77
C LYS A 237 -12.94 -16.21 -6.26
N ASP A 238 -13.44 -17.07 -7.16
CA ASP A 238 -14.24 -18.23 -6.75
C ASP A 238 -13.41 -19.25 -5.96
N ASN A 239 -12.16 -19.48 -6.39
CA ASN A 239 -11.26 -20.39 -5.68
C ASN A 239 -10.68 -19.77 -4.40
N MET A 240 -10.47 -18.45 -4.39
CA MET A 240 -10.13 -17.71 -3.18
C MET A 240 -11.22 -17.86 -2.13
N TRP A 241 -12.48 -17.59 -2.49
CA TRP A 241 -13.61 -17.76 -1.58
C TRP A 241 -13.85 -19.24 -1.18
N LYS A 242 -13.64 -20.20 -2.09
CA LYS A 242 -13.68 -21.61 -1.77
C LYS A 242 -12.64 -22.02 -0.74
N SER A 243 -11.45 -21.42 -0.74
CA SER A 243 -10.44 -21.62 0.30
C SER A 243 -10.86 -20.96 1.61
N ILE A 244 -11.31 -19.69 1.57
CA ILE A 244 -11.74 -18.94 2.76
C ILE A 244 -12.90 -19.65 3.49
N ARG A 245 -13.89 -20.16 2.76
CA ARG A 245 -15.03 -20.89 3.34
C ARG A 245 -14.66 -22.21 4.04
N LYS A 246 -13.43 -22.70 3.88
CA LYS A 246 -12.90 -23.84 4.66
C LYS A 246 -12.25 -23.39 5.97
N PHE A 247 -12.42 -22.14 6.35
CA PHE A 247 -11.86 -21.59 7.58
C PHE A 247 -12.48 -22.30 8.80
N ILE A 248 -11.66 -22.50 9.83
CA ILE A 248 -12.07 -23.24 11.03
C ILE A 248 -13.23 -22.56 11.80
N TYR A 249 -13.31 -21.23 11.70
CA TYR A 249 -14.35 -20.42 12.34
C TYR A 249 -15.30 -19.86 11.26
N SER A 250 -16.40 -20.56 10.99
CA SER A 250 -17.36 -20.16 9.95
C SER A 250 -17.90 -18.74 10.15
N LYS A 251 -18.15 -18.32 11.39
CA LYS A 251 -18.62 -16.96 11.71
C LYS A 251 -17.69 -15.88 11.14
N LEU A 252 -16.38 -16.09 11.18
CA LEU A 252 -15.43 -15.13 10.63
C LEU A 252 -15.48 -15.13 9.10
N SER A 253 -15.46 -16.32 8.48
CA SER A 253 -15.51 -16.44 7.03
C SER A 253 -16.83 -15.99 6.41
N ASP A 254 -17.92 -16.00 7.17
CA ASP A 254 -19.24 -15.53 6.72
C ASP A 254 -19.38 -14.00 6.81
N ASN A 255 -18.62 -13.35 7.69
CA ASN A 255 -18.70 -11.90 7.95
C ASN A 255 -17.64 -11.08 7.24
N ILE A 256 -16.49 -11.67 6.89
CA ILE A 256 -15.42 -10.93 6.20
C ILE A 256 -15.89 -10.41 4.85
N LYS A 257 -15.54 -9.17 4.56
CA LYS A 257 -15.76 -8.55 3.26
C LYS A 257 -14.44 -8.44 2.50
N ILE A 258 -14.50 -8.65 1.20
CA ILE A 258 -13.34 -8.47 0.32
C ILE A 258 -13.78 -7.63 -0.86
N GLU A 259 -13.14 -6.48 -1.01
CA GLU A 259 -13.42 -5.50 -2.06
C GLU A 259 -12.16 -5.22 -2.89
N ILE A 260 -12.34 -4.69 -4.08
CA ILE A 260 -11.25 -4.28 -4.96
C ILE A 260 -11.14 -2.76 -4.95
N SER A 261 -9.92 -2.25 -4.84
CA SER A 261 -9.63 -0.83 -4.99
C SER A 261 -9.97 -0.35 -6.40
N GLU A 262 -10.71 0.75 -6.48
CA GLU A 262 -11.09 1.40 -7.73
C GLU A 262 -10.56 2.83 -7.83
N ILE A 263 -9.77 3.26 -6.84
CA ILE A 263 -9.28 4.64 -6.76
C ILE A 263 -8.10 4.83 -7.71
N ASN A 264 -8.25 5.79 -8.61
CA ASN A 264 -7.13 6.27 -9.40
C ASN A 264 -6.16 7.07 -8.53
N HIS A 265 -4.85 6.94 -8.81
CA HIS A 265 -3.79 7.64 -8.08
C HIS A 265 -3.77 7.37 -6.56
N ILE A 266 -4.20 6.18 -6.14
CA ILE A 266 -4.29 5.82 -4.71
C ILE A 266 -2.96 5.98 -3.97
N ALA A 267 -1.81 5.79 -4.63
CA ALA A 267 -0.49 5.98 -4.02
C ALA A 267 -0.28 7.44 -3.57
N ILE A 268 -0.66 8.41 -4.42
CA ILE A 268 -0.57 9.85 -4.10
C ILE A 268 -1.60 10.23 -3.02
N LEU A 269 -2.86 9.81 -3.20
CA LEU A 269 -3.92 10.06 -2.23
C LEU A 269 -3.60 9.44 -0.88
N GLY A 270 -3.06 8.22 -0.87
CA GLY A 270 -2.67 7.52 0.33
C GLY A 270 -1.49 8.17 1.05
N ALA A 271 -0.52 8.65 0.30
CA ALA A 271 0.55 9.45 0.89
C ALA A 271 0.00 10.71 1.57
N ALA A 272 -0.89 11.46 0.91
CA ALA A 272 -1.56 12.62 1.53
C ALA A 272 -2.41 12.22 2.74
N ALA A 273 -3.02 11.04 2.74
CA ALA A 273 -3.83 10.54 3.86
C ALA A 273 -3.04 10.37 5.16
N LEU A 274 -1.72 10.17 5.10
CA LEU A 274 -0.87 10.13 6.30
C LEU A 274 -0.99 11.41 7.13
N TYR A 275 -1.09 12.56 6.47
CA TYR A 275 -1.28 13.84 7.13
C TYR A 275 -2.65 13.92 7.83
N TYR A 276 -3.72 13.49 7.17
CA TYR A 276 -5.07 13.52 7.74
C TYR A 276 -5.20 12.55 8.93
N ASP A 277 -4.68 11.34 8.82
CA ASP A 277 -4.67 10.35 9.92
C ASP A 277 -3.91 10.87 11.16
N ALA A 278 -2.77 11.53 10.96
CA ALA A 278 -2.00 12.13 12.04
C ALA A 278 -2.75 13.26 12.77
N LEU A 279 -3.55 14.06 12.06
CA LEU A 279 -4.39 15.09 12.67
C LEU A 279 -5.53 14.49 13.51
N GLU A 280 -6.19 13.46 13.00
CA GLU A 280 -7.28 12.76 13.70
C GLU A 280 -6.76 12.04 14.95
N GLY A 281 -5.61 11.35 14.87
CA GLY A 281 -4.98 10.68 16.00
C GLY A 281 -4.59 11.64 17.13
N ASN A 282 -4.11 12.83 16.81
CA ASN A 282 -3.81 13.87 17.80
C ASN A 282 -5.07 14.42 18.49
N SER A 283 -6.20 14.48 17.77
CA SER A 283 -7.46 14.97 18.34
C SER A 283 -8.10 13.98 19.34
N THR A 284 -7.88 12.67 19.15
CA THR A 284 -8.38 11.62 20.06
C THR A 284 -7.55 11.48 21.33
N SER A 285 -6.22 11.66 21.25
CA SER A 285 -5.34 11.60 22.43
C SER A 285 -5.56 12.75 23.40
N THR A 286 -6.08 13.88 22.96
CA THR A 286 -6.42 15.02 23.85
C THR A 286 -7.71 14.77 24.67
N LYS A 287 -8.60 13.86 24.22
CA LYS A 287 -9.84 13.50 24.93
C LYS A 287 -9.67 12.47 26.06
N VAL A 288 -8.54 11.76 26.12
CA VAL A 288 -8.28 10.70 27.12
C VAL A 288 -7.60 11.22 28.39
N LYS A 289 -7.24 12.51 28.48
CA LYS A 289 -6.62 13.11 29.69
C LYS A 289 -7.64 13.68 30.70
N ILE A 290 -8.89 13.22 30.70
CA ILE A 290 -9.86 13.59 31.76
C ILE A 290 -10.41 12.30 32.37
N LYS A 291 -9.69 11.67 33.29
CA LYS A 291 -10.13 11.22 34.64
C LYS A 291 -9.01 10.55 35.40
#